data_1da01e612a72034a21a64add61df3cc8
#
_entry.id   1da01e612a72034a21a64add61df3cc8
#
_cell.length_a   1.000
_cell.length_b   1.000
_cell.length_c   1.000
_cell.angle_alpha   90.00
_cell.angle_beta   90.00
_cell.angle_gamma   90.00
#
_symmetry.space_group_name_H-M   'P 1'
#
loop_
_entity.id
_entity.type
_entity.pdbx_description
1 polymer ?
#
loop_
_entity_poly.entity_id
_entity_poly.type
_entity_poly.pdbx_seq_one_letter_code
_entity_poly.pdbx_strand_id
1 'polypeptide(L)'
;LEARYYLLYASVLAGISFDNGMLHLTHALEHPLSAVKPELAHGLGLAMILPSVLKTIYPAVGEVLADVFAPMVPGMNGTAEEADEFALAVEKWLFDLGVTSKLKDEGYTANDIDRLTELAMTTPSLDLLLSLAPVDASKEVVSNIYAESLVSLKEQLAVS
;
A
#
# COMPACT_ATOMS: atom_id res chain seq x y z
N LEU A 1 -28.63 -2.60 1.87
CA LEU A 1 -28.37 -3.73 2.77
C LEU A 1 -27.39 -4.74 2.13
N GLU A 2 -27.58 -5.11 0.88
CA GLU A 2 -26.76 -6.10 0.18
C GLU A 2 -25.28 -5.67 0.10
N ALA A 3 -24.99 -4.45 -0.35
CA ALA A 3 -23.62 -3.94 -0.40
C ALA A 3 -22.92 -3.96 0.98
N ARG A 4 -23.66 -3.62 2.06
CA ARG A 4 -23.14 -3.70 3.43
C ARG A 4 -22.86 -5.13 3.87
N TYR A 5 -23.69 -6.06 3.46
CA TYR A 5 -23.48 -7.50 3.72
C TYR A 5 -22.16 -7.96 3.09
N TYR A 6 -21.94 -7.67 1.80
CA TYR A 6 -20.70 -8.07 1.14
C TYR A 6 -19.46 -7.38 1.70
N LEU A 7 -19.55 -6.09 2.11
CA LEU A 7 -18.45 -5.41 2.78
C LEU A 7 -18.11 -6.04 4.13
N LEU A 8 -19.12 -6.40 4.94
CA LEU A 8 -18.89 -7.10 6.20
C LEU A 8 -18.31 -8.50 5.97
N TYR A 9 -18.81 -9.22 4.96
CA TYR A 9 -18.28 -10.53 4.60
C TYR A 9 -16.82 -10.46 4.14
N ALA A 10 -16.49 -9.48 3.28
CA ALA A 10 -15.11 -9.23 2.87
C ALA A 10 -14.21 -8.89 4.07
N SER A 11 -14.69 -8.08 5.02
CA SER A 11 -13.96 -7.76 6.25
C SER A 11 -13.69 -9.02 7.11
N VAL A 12 -14.66 -9.93 7.22
CA VAL A 12 -14.48 -11.21 7.93
C VAL A 12 -13.42 -12.06 7.23
N LEU A 13 -13.48 -12.19 5.91
CA LEU A 13 -12.47 -12.95 5.15
C LEU A 13 -11.08 -12.34 5.29
N ALA A 14 -10.96 -11.02 5.25
CA ALA A 14 -9.70 -10.31 5.51
C ALA A 14 -9.17 -10.59 6.92
N GLY A 15 -10.04 -10.58 7.94
CA GLY A 15 -9.68 -10.94 9.31
C GLY A 15 -9.17 -12.38 9.45
N ILE A 16 -9.84 -13.35 8.79
CA ILE A 16 -9.38 -14.74 8.76
C ILE A 16 -8.01 -14.86 8.08
N SER A 17 -7.83 -14.17 6.95
CA SER A 17 -6.55 -14.15 6.24
C SER A 17 -5.44 -13.54 7.10
N PHE A 18 -5.73 -12.44 7.80
CA PHE A 18 -4.80 -11.81 8.73
C PHE A 18 -4.39 -12.74 9.87
N ASP A 19 -5.34 -13.43 10.50
CA ASP A 19 -5.08 -14.35 11.61
C ASP A 19 -4.18 -15.53 11.20
N ASN A 20 -4.25 -15.95 9.94
CA ASN A 20 -3.49 -17.08 9.43
C ASN A 20 -2.17 -16.69 8.71
N GLY A 21 -2.13 -15.54 8.06
CA GLY A 21 -0.99 -15.11 7.22
C GLY A 21 -0.22 -13.90 7.75
N MET A 22 -0.73 -13.27 8.81
CA MET A 22 -0.23 -12.00 9.33
C MET A 22 -0.32 -10.85 8.30
N LEU A 23 0.19 -9.69 8.68
CA LEU A 23 0.30 -8.49 7.85
C LEU A 23 1.78 -8.22 7.55
N HIS A 24 2.04 -7.46 6.51
CA HIS A 24 3.42 -7.08 6.18
C HIS A 24 3.54 -5.60 5.80
N LEU A 25 4.33 -5.29 4.82
CA LEU A 25 4.83 -3.97 4.44
C LEU A 25 3.79 -2.83 4.53
N THR A 26 2.57 -3.02 3.97
CA THR A 26 1.57 -1.95 3.96
C THR A 26 1.18 -1.50 5.37
N HIS A 27 0.92 -2.45 6.29
CA HIS A 27 0.58 -2.09 7.67
C HIS A 27 1.77 -1.58 8.46
N ALA A 28 2.97 -2.13 8.22
CA ALA A 28 4.19 -1.63 8.84
C ALA A 28 4.45 -0.16 8.49
N LEU A 29 4.10 0.27 7.28
CA LEU A 29 4.28 1.64 6.81
C LEU A 29 3.10 2.57 7.17
N GLU A 30 1.91 2.02 7.40
CA GLU A 30 0.77 2.84 7.80
C GLU A 30 0.83 3.25 9.28
N HIS A 31 1.32 2.39 10.17
CA HIS A 31 1.41 2.71 11.60
C HIS A 31 2.18 4.00 11.91
N PRO A 32 3.33 4.31 11.27
CA PRO A 32 3.98 5.60 11.38
C PRO A 32 3.12 6.80 10.92
N LEU A 33 2.29 6.62 9.88
CA LEU A 33 1.37 7.68 9.44
C LEU A 33 0.40 8.03 10.56
N SER A 34 -0.31 7.02 11.10
CA SER A 34 -1.23 7.21 12.22
C SER A 34 -0.54 7.69 13.50
N ALA A 35 0.72 7.33 13.74
CA ALA A 35 1.49 7.82 14.88
C ALA A 35 1.83 9.31 14.77
N VAL A 36 2.07 9.81 13.56
CA VAL A 36 2.34 11.23 13.29
C VAL A 36 1.05 12.05 13.24
N LYS A 37 -0.02 11.47 12.71
CA LYS A 37 -1.36 12.08 12.60
C LYS A 37 -2.43 11.13 13.12
N PRO A 38 -2.73 11.15 14.41
CA PRO A 38 -3.69 10.23 15.03
C PRO A 38 -5.14 10.36 14.51
N GLU A 39 -5.48 11.48 13.87
CA GLU A 39 -6.76 11.72 13.23
C GLU A 39 -6.91 11.05 11.86
N LEU A 40 -5.82 10.57 11.26
CA LEU A 40 -5.87 9.87 9.99
C LEU A 40 -6.61 8.54 10.14
N ALA A 41 -7.65 8.36 9.33
CA ALA A 41 -8.34 7.08 9.28
C ALA A 41 -7.39 5.99 8.77
N HIS A 42 -7.17 4.93 9.56
CA HIS A 42 -6.23 3.85 9.26
C HIS A 42 -6.41 3.27 7.85
N GLY A 43 -7.67 2.98 7.45
CA GLY A 43 -7.97 2.46 6.12
C GLY A 43 -7.60 3.43 4.98
N LEU A 44 -7.68 4.75 5.22
CA LEU A 44 -7.23 5.75 4.26
C LEU A 44 -5.70 5.74 4.16
N GLY A 45 -5.00 5.67 5.30
CA GLY A 45 -3.54 5.54 5.32
C GLY A 45 -3.06 4.33 4.51
N LEU A 46 -3.67 3.16 4.73
CA LEU A 46 -3.38 1.95 3.95
C LEU A 46 -3.62 2.16 2.44
N ALA A 47 -4.76 2.76 2.07
CA ALA A 47 -5.12 2.96 0.66
C ALA A 47 -4.17 3.91 -0.06
N MET A 48 -3.69 4.97 0.61
CA MET A 48 -2.76 5.95 0.03
C MET A 48 -1.41 5.35 -0.35
N ILE A 49 -0.89 4.42 0.46
CA ILE A 49 0.42 3.80 0.22
C ILE A 49 0.34 2.50 -0.57
N LEU A 50 -0.84 1.87 -0.65
CA LEU A 50 -1.02 0.56 -1.28
C LEU A 50 -0.47 0.48 -2.71
N PRO A 51 -0.73 1.44 -3.63
CA PRO A 51 -0.20 1.36 -4.99
C PRO A 51 1.33 1.27 -5.05
N SER A 52 2.03 2.10 -4.27
CA SER A 52 3.51 2.10 -4.22
C SER A 52 4.07 0.83 -3.57
N VAL A 53 3.39 0.29 -2.55
CA VAL A 53 3.75 -1.01 -1.96
C VAL A 53 3.59 -2.13 -3.00
N LEU A 54 2.46 -2.17 -3.69
CA LEU A 54 2.19 -3.19 -4.72
C LEU A 54 3.20 -3.12 -5.86
N LYS A 55 3.53 -1.92 -6.36
CA LYS A 55 4.61 -1.71 -7.32
C LYS A 55 5.92 -2.35 -6.85
N THR A 56 6.28 -2.09 -5.59
CA THR A 56 7.53 -2.56 -4.99
C THR A 56 7.59 -4.08 -4.88
N ILE A 57 6.50 -4.74 -4.51
CA ILE A 57 6.48 -6.19 -4.29
C ILE A 57 6.14 -7.00 -5.55
N TYR A 58 5.57 -6.35 -6.57
CA TYR A 58 5.10 -7.03 -7.78
C TYR A 58 6.19 -7.88 -8.48
N PRO A 59 7.44 -7.42 -8.62
CA PRO A 59 8.49 -8.24 -9.23
C PRO A 59 8.77 -9.57 -8.51
N ALA A 60 8.45 -9.66 -7.22
CA ALA A 60 8.68 -10.86 -6.41
C ALA A 60 7.48 -11.82 -6.36
N VAL A 61 6.25 -11.28 -6.48
CA VAL A 61 5.01 -12.06 -6.28
C VAL A 61 3.93 -11.72 -7.33
N GLY A 62 4.35 -11.26 -8.51
CA GLY A 62 3.47 -10.75 -9.56
C GLY A 62 2.42 -11.77 -10.01
N GLU A 63 2.76 -13.04 -10.19
CA GLU A 63 1.80 -14.10 -10.56
C GLU A 63 0.64 -14.19 -9.55
N VAL A 64 0.96 -14.19 -8.26
CA VAL A 64 -0.05 -14.26 -7.19
C VAL A 64 -0.90 -12.97 -7.17
N LEU A 65 -0.26 -11.80 -7.34
CA LEU A 65 -0.99 -10.54 -7.38
C LEU A 65 -1.89 -10.44 -8.62
N ALA A 66 -1.43 -10.88 -9.78
CA ALA A 66 -2.23 -10.93 -11.01
C ALA A 66 -3.49 -11.79 -10.81
N ASP A 67 -3.36 -12.95 -10.20
CA ASP A 67 -4.49 -13.84 -9.91
C ASP A 67 -5.46 -13.22 -8.89
N VAL A 68 -4.94 -12.73 -7.77
CA VAL A 68 -5.77 -12.16 -6.68
C VAL A 68 -6.52 -10.91 -7.12
N PHE A 69 -5.87 -10.06 -7.90
CA PHE A 69 -6.45 -8.79 -8.37
C PHE A 69 -7.18 -8.91 -9.72
N ALA A 70 -7.20 -10.08 -10.38
CA ALA A 70 -7.85 -10.27 -11.67
C ALA A 70 -9.28 -9.69 -11.77
N PRO A 71 -10.15 -9.74 -10.73
CA PRO A 71 -11.48 -9.13 -10.79
C PRO A 71 -11.47 -7.61 -10.87
N MET A 72 -10.39 -6.94 -10.43
CA MET A 72 -10.24 -5.48 -10.38
C MET A 72 -9.27 -4.98 -11.46
N VAL A 73 -8.24 -5.76 -11.76
CA VAL A 73 -7.16 -5.45 -12.71
C VAL A 73 -6.96 -6.66 -13.63
N PRO A 74 -7.86 -6.88 -14.60
CA PRO A 74 -7.76 -8.03 -15.50
C PRO A 74 -6.61 -7.89 -16.50
N GLY A 75 -6.07 -9.03 -16.94
CA GLY A 75 -5.13 -9.10 -18.06
C GLY A 75 -3.66 -8.99 -17.70
N MET A 76 -3.32 -8.96 -16.42
CA MET A 76 -1.93 -9.03 -15.94
C MET A 76 -1.40 -10.47 -16.06
N ASN A 77 -0.12 -10.62 -16.42
CA ASN A 77 0.56 -11.90 -16.54
C ASN A 77 1.48 -12.21 -15.37
N GLY A 78 1.71 -11.26 -14.47
CA GLY A 78 2.56 -11.39 -13.30
C GLY A 78 4.04 -11.18 -13.57
N THR A 79 4.42 -10.59 -14.71
CA THR A 79 5.82 -10.31 -15.04
C THR A 79 6.32 -9.05 -14.33
N ALA A 80 7.60 -8.99 -14.01
CA ALA A 80 8.18 -7.86 -13.25
C ALA A 80 8.00 -6.51 -13.97
N GLU A 81 7.98 -6.51 -15.29
CA GLU A 81 7.83 -5.33 -16.14
C GLU A 81 6.45 -4.68 -16.01
N GLU A 82 5.44 -5.44 -15.57
CA GLU A 82 4.08 -4.95 -15.39
C GLU A 82 3.86 -4.18 -14.07
N ALA A 83 4.87 -4.08 -13.21
CA ALA A 83 4.74 -3.50 -11.86
C ALA A 83 4.13 -2.09 -11.85
N ASP A 84 4.58 -1.21 -12.75
CA ASP A 84 4.05 0.15 -12.87
C ASP A 84 2.61 0.16 -13.39
N GLU A 85 2.31 -0.62 -14.41
CA GLU A 85 0.96 -0.73 -14.99
C GLU A 85 -0.03 -1.28 -13.97
N PHE A 86 0.36 -2.32 -13.25
CA PHE A 86 -0.44 -2.91 -12.19
C PHE A 86 -0.76 -1.91 -11.07
N ALA A 87 0.25 -1.23 -10.56
CA ALA A 87 0.10 -0.24 -9.50
C ALA A 87 -0.81 0.94 -9.92
N LEU A 88 -0.63 1.44 -11.15
CA LEU A 88 -1.52 2.47 -11.73
C LEU A 88 -2.96 1.99 -11.86
N ALA A 89 -3.18 0.75 -12.27
CA ALA A 89 -4.53 0.18 -12.39
C ALA A 89 -5.20 0.07 -11.02
N VAL A 90 -4.45 -0.33 -9.97
CA VAL A 90 -4.97 -0.37 -8.58
C VAL A 90 -5.25 1.05 -8.08
N GLU A 91 -4.35 2.02 -8.32
CA GLU A 91 -4.60 3.41 -7.94
C GLU A 91 -5.85 3.95 -8.63
N LYS A 92 -6.00 3.70 -9.93
CA LYS A 92 -7.21 4.09 -10.66
C LYS A 92 -8.46 3.45 -10.08
N TRP A 93 -8.43 2.19 -9.73
CA TRP A 93 -9.56 1.49 -9.11
C TRP A 93 -9.95 2.14 -7.77
N LEU A 94 -8.98 2.49 -6.91
CA LEU A 94 -9.23 3.24 -5.69
C LEU A 94 -9.89 4.61 -5.97
N PHE A 95 -9.41 5.32 -6.97
CA PHE A 95 -9.95 6.62 -7.36
C PHE A 95 -11.39 6.51 -7.90
N ASP A 96 -11.68 5.49 -8.68
CA ASP A 96 -13.03 5.20 -9.19
C ASP A 96 -14.03 4.91 -8.03
N LEU A 97 -13.55 4.40 -6.89
CA LEU A 97 -14.33 4.22 -5.67
C LEU A 97 -14.44 5.49 -4.81
N GLY A 98 -13.80 6.58 -5.21
CA GLY A 98 -13.79 7.85 -4.47
C GLY A 98 -12.68 7.98 -3.42
N VAL A 99 -11.74 7.04 -3.35
CA VAL A 99 -10.56 7.13 -2.49
C VAL A 99 -9.43 7.78 -3.28
N THR A 100 -9.41 9.11 -3.33
CA THR A 100 -8.51 9.89 -4.19
C THR A 100 -7.38 10.58 -3.45
N SER A 101 -7.44 10.66 -2.10
CA SER A 101 -6.40 11.31 -1.30
C SER A 101 -5.06 10.60 -1.43
N LYS A 102 -4.00 11.40 -1.44
CA LYS A 102 -2.61 10.98 -1.33
C LYS A 102 -1.99 11.60 -0.07
N LEU A 103 -0.80 11.17 0.32
CA LEU A 103 -0.18 11.64 1.57
C LEU A 103 -0.09 13.17 1.65
N LYS A 104 0.15 13.86 0.52
CA LYS A 104 0.19 15.31 0.46
C LYS A 104 -1.15 15.97 0.79
N ASP A 105 -2.26 15.37 0.37
CA ASP A 105 -3.62 15.89 0.63
C ASP A 105 -3.96 15.82 2.11
N GLU A 106 -3.41 14.84 2.79
CA GLU A 106 -3.51 14.66 4.25
C GLU A 106 -2.41 15.44 5.00
N GLY A 107 -1.66 16.32 4.29
CA GLY A 107 -0.70 17.25 4.86
C GLY A 107 0.65 16.64 5.25
N TYR A 108 1.02 15.49 4.71
CA TYR A 108 2.40 15.00 4.75
C TYR A 108 3.21 15.67 3.64
N THR A 109 4.51 15.81 3.88
CA THR A 109 5.45 16.47 2.96
C THR A 109 6.70 15.63 2.78
N ALA A 110 7.55 16.01 1.83
CA ALA A 110 8.85 15.38 1.66
C ALA A 110 9.72 15.46 2.92
N ASN A 111 9.51 16.47 3.78
CA ASN A 111 10.25 16.60 5.04
C ASN A 111 9.86 15.57 6.10
N ASP A 112 8.72 14.93 5.94
CA ASP A 112 8.23 13.92 6.88
C ASP A 112 8.78 12.53 6.57
N ILE A 113 9.27 12.29 5.35
CA ILE A 113 9.69 10.96 4.85
C ILE A 113 10.75 10.33 5.74
N ASP A 114 11.79 11.07 6.09
CA ASP A 114 12.88 10.56 6.94
C ASP A 114 12.35 10.13 8.32
N ARG A 115 11.45 10.93 8.90
CA ARG A 115 10.83 10.61 10.19
C ARG A 115 9.92 9.38 10.10
N LEU A 116 9.09 9.30 9.06
CA LEU A 116 8.20 8.16 8.85
C LEU A 116 9.01 6.88 8.64
N THR A 117 10.06 6.96 7.83
CA THR A 117 10.99 5.85 7.59
C THR A 117 11.65 5.38 8.88
N GLU A 118 12.16 6.32 9.69
CA GLU A 118 12.79 5.98 10.98
C GLU A 118 11.79 5.31 11.93
N LEU A 119 10.56 5.81 12.02
CA LEU A 119 9.51 5.21 12.83
C LEU A 119 9.16 3.78 12.33
N ALA A 120 9.06 3.56 11.02
CA ALA A 120 8.81 2.23 10.46
C ALA A 120 9.91 1.23 10.83
N MET A 121 11.17 1.69 10.78
CA MET A 121 12.34 0.84 11.03
C MET A 121 12.65 0.59 12.51
N THR A 122 12.19 1.46 13.42
CA THR A 122 12.60 1.41 14.84
C THR A 122 11.46 1.15 15.81
N THR A 123 10.21 1.26 15.39
CA THR A 123 9.05 0.99 16.26
C THR A 123 8.97 -0.51 16.56
N PRO A 124 8.92 -0.90 17.86
CA PRO A 124 8.81 -2.30 18.25
C PRO A 124 7.64 -3.00 17.56
N SER A 125 7.84 -4.24 17.15
CA SER A 125 6.90 -5.11 16.42
C SER A 125 6.70 -4.79 14.93
N LEU A 126 7.13 -3.63 14.43
CA LEU A 126 7.08 -3.37 12.98
C LEU A 126 8.20 -4.11 12.23
N ASP A 127 9.32 -4.39 12.88
CA ASP A 127 10.40 -5.23 12.39
C ASP A 127 9.90 -6.62 11.93
N LEU A 128 9.01 -7.22 12.72
CA LEU A 128 8.37 -8.47 12.34
C LEU A 128 7.55 -8.32 11.03
N LEU A 129 6.72 -7.29 10.93
CA LEU A 129 5.89 -7.04 9.74
C LEU A 129 6.76 -6.75 8.51
N LEU A 130 7.84 -6.00 8.67
CA LEU A 130 8.80 -5.73 7.60
C LEU A 130 9.49 -7.02 7.14
N SER A 131 9.85 -7.91 8.08
CA SER A 131 10.52 -9.19 7.76
C SER A 131 9.64 -10.18 7.00
N LEU A 132 8.32 -10.01 7.05
CA LEU A 132 7.35 -10.85 6.32
C LEU A 132 7.12 -10.36 4.87
N ALA A 133 7.67 -9.21 4.50
CA ALA A 133 7.54 -8.71 3.14
C ALA A 133 8.23 -9.65 2.13
N PRO A 134 7.66 -9.82 0.92
CA PRO A 134 8.28 -10.67 -0.11
C PRO A 134 9.54 -10.07 -0.75
N VAL A 135 9.93 -8.88 -0.29
CA VAL A 135 11.14 -8.15 -0.71
C VAL A 135 11.91 -7.68 0.53
N ASP A 136 13.20 -7.36 0.36
CA ASP A 136 13.96 -6.72 1.43
C ASP A 136 13.41 -5.32 1.73
N ALA A 137 12.82 -5.16 2.91
CA ALA A 137 12.25 -3.89 3.37
C ALA A 137 13.33 -2.97 3.95
N SER A 138 14.37 -2.69 3.17
CA SER A 138 15.44 -1.79 3.55
C SER A 138 14.94 -0.36 3.79
N LYS A 139 15.72 0.44 4.51
CA LYS A 139 15.43 1.86 4.74
C LYS A 139 15.19 2.63 3.44
N GLU A 140 15.93 2.31 2.39
CA GLU A 140 15.78 2.91 1.07
C GLU A 140 14.44 2.55 0.43
N VAL A 141 14.06 1.27 0.46
CA VAL A 141 12.77 0.79 -0.07
C VAL A 141 11.60 1.45 0.66
N VAL A 142 11.65 1.50 1.99
CA VAL A 142 10.62 2.15 2.81
C VAL A 142 10.50 3.64 2.51
N SER A 143 11.62 4.35 2.42
CA SER A 143 11.67 5.78 2.06
C SER A 143 11.08 6.05 0.68
N ASN A 144 11.41 5.21 -0.31
CA ASN A 144 10.90 5.33 -1.67
C ASN A 144 9.37 5.13 -1.73
N ILE A 145 8.83 4.15 -1.00
CA ILE A 145 7.37 3.94 -0.93
C ILE A 145 6.66 5.18 -0.39
N TYR A 146 7.16 5.80 0.69
CA TYR A 146 6.58 7.04 1.21
C TYR A 146 6.69 8.19 0.21
N ALA A 147 7.85 8.36 -0.44
CA ALA A 147 8.06 9.40 -1.43
C ALA A 147 7.11 9.26 -2.62
N GLU A 148 6.97 8.05 -3.16
CA GLU A 148 6.04 7.74 -4.25
C GLU A 148 4.56 7.88 -3.83
N SER A 149 4.25 7.80 -2.55
CA SER A 149 2.87 7.93 -2.06
C SER A 149 2.45 9.38 -1.78
N LEU A 150 3.35 10.35 -1.90
CA LEU A 150 3.04 11.78 -1.69
C LEU A 150 2.03 12.30 -2.69
N VAL A 151 2.14 11.93 -3.95
CA VAL A 151 1.26 12.31 -5.05
C VAL A 151 0.83 11.07 -5.84
N SER A 152 -0.10 11.21 -6.79
CA SER A 152 -0.51 10.07 -7.59
C SER A 152 0.63 9.51 -8.46
N LEU A 153 0.65 8.21 -8.67
CA LEU A 153 1.63 7.57 -9.56
C LEU A 153 1.57 8.13 -10.99
N LYS A 154 0.36 8.50 -11.43
CA LYS A 154 0.17 9.14 -12.72
C LYS A 154 0.87 10.50 -12.84
N GLU A 155 0.85 11.30 -11.76
CA GLU A 155 1.57 12.59 -11.74
C GLU A 155 3.08 12.39 -11.79
N GLN A 156 3.59 11.37 -11.10
CA GLN A 156 5.02 11.06 -11.08
C GLN A 156 5.54 10.64 -12.47
N LEU A 157 4.81 9.77 -13.16
CA LEU A 157 5.17 9.32 -14.51
C LEU A 157 5.07 10.41 -15.57
N ALA A 158 4.29 11.48 -15.33
CA ALA A 158 4.19 12.61 -16.22
C ALA A 158 5.39 13.59 -16.12
N VAL A 159 6.21 13.45 -15.07
CA VAL A 159 7.36 14.33 -14.79
C VAL A 159 8.70 13.64 -15.08
N SER A 160 8.71 12.32 -15.23
CA SER A 160 9.88 11.50 -15.60
C SER A 160 10.02 11.38 -17.11
#